data_9f4eb4dda2abe62d70fdb9ef2bc2aec3
#
_entry.id   9f4eb4dda2abe62d70fdb9ef2bc2aec3
#
_cell.length_a   1.000
_cell.length_b   1.000
_cell.length_c   1.000
_cell.angle_alpha   90.00
_cell.angle_beta   90.00
_cell.angle_gamma   90.00
#
_symmetry.space_group_name_H-M   'P 1'
#
loop_
_entity.id
_entity.type
_entity.pdbx_description
1 polymer ?
#
loop_
_entity_poly.entity_id
_entity_poly.type
_entity_poly.pdbx_seq_one_letter_code
_entity_poly.pdbx_strand_id
1 'polypeptide(L)'
;MGLELEGKKLVLAQGIADKVIMDVNGVEKHLLEMEAGENGILKRIAAGKEARDILEKLGLKEGTKIKVTGHVAEESFNIKVDDKELELCTGEASKILVEKDGQSLQLSYLAPGDRGKIAGLIGGIHLEERLKEAGIGIGKEIELISRKETSGLAKHAGCIFYLTVDNQLAVSIGRGMAEKVMVSPINQGGSK
;
A
#
# COMPACT_ATOMS: atom_id res chain seq x y z
N MET A 1 2.50 6.40 2.18
CA MET A 1 3.62 7.35 2.29
C MET A 1 4.15 7.66 0.89
N GLY A 2 4.22 8.94 0.52
CA GLY A 2 4.78 9.39 -0.75
C GLY A 2 6.28 9.60 -0.64
N LEU A 3 7.02 9.18 -1.67
CA LEU A 3 8.46 9.29 -1.76
C LEU A 3 8.88 9.90 -3.09
N GLU A 4 10.03 10.55 -3.09
CA GLU A 4 10.74 10.99 -4.29
C GLU A 4 12.17 10.45 -4.24
N LEU A 5 12.58 9.80 -5.33
CA LEU A 5 13.93 9.30 -5.53
C LEU A 5 14.34 9.52 -6.99
N GLU A 6 15.43 10.25 -7.19
CA GLU A 6 15.97 10.54 -8.52
C GLU A 6 14.93 11.05 -9.52
N GLY A 7 13.99 11.91 -9.04
CA GLY A 7 12.90 12.46 -9.85
C GLY A 7 11.70 11.54 -10.07
N LYS A 8 11.75 10.29 -9.60
CA LYS A 8 10.61 9.38 -9.61
C LYS A 8 9.80 9.53 -8.33
N LYS A 9 8.48 9.47 -8.46
CA LYS A 9 7.56 9.45 -7.32
C LYS A 9 7.10 8.02 -7.08
N LEU A 10 7.06 7.62 -5.81
CA LEU A 10 6.55 6.32 -5.38
C LEU A 10 5.59 6.50 -4.19
N VAL A 11 4.62 5.60 -4.09
CA VAL A 11 3.78 5.48 -2.89
C VAL A 11 4.06 4.15 -2.23
N LEU A 12 4.41 4.17 -0.95
CA LEU A 12 4.53 2.95 -0.15
C LEU A 12 3.37 2.85 0.83
N ALA A 13 2.75 1.67 0.85
CA ALA A 13 1.82 1.30 1.91
C ALA A 13 2.55 1.28 3.27
N GLN A 14 1.86 1.63 4.35
CA GLN A 14 2.45 1.72 5.69
C GLN A 14 3.24 0.47 6.09
N GLY A 15 2.67 -0.72 5.89
CA GLY A 15 3.35 -1.99 6.21
C GLY A 15 4.61 -2.30 5.38
N ILE A 16 4.81 -1.61 4.27
CA ILE A 16 6.07 -1.66 3.51
C ILE A 16 7.03 -0.58 4.01
N ALA A 17 6.54 0.65 4.22
CA ALA A 17 7.34 1.76 4.73
C ALA A 17 7.96 1.45 6.10
N ASP A 18 7.23 0.73 6.96
CA ASP A 18 7.72 0.25 8.25
C ASP A 18 8.92 -0.72 8.15
N LYS A 19 9.05 -1.41 7.01
CA LYS A 19 10.17 -2.36 6.77
C LYS A 19 11.39 -1.72 6.10
N VAL A 20 11.29 -0.47 5.71
CA VAL A 20 12.40 0.28 5.11
C VAL A 20 13.13 1.06 6.20
N ILE A 21 14.40 0.73 6.42
CA ILE A 21 15.24 1.39 7.40
C ILE A 21 16.10 2.43 6.69
N MET A 22 16.04 3.64 7.19
CA MET A 22 16.72 4.82 6.68
C MET A 22 17.82 5.27 7.63
N ASP A 23 18.89 5.81 7.08
CA ASP A 23 19.85 6.62 7.82
C ASP A 23 19.51 8.11 7.59
N VAL A 24 19.17 8.78 8.66
CA VAL A 24 18.87 10.22 8.66
C VAL A 24 19.89 10.92 9.55
N ASN A 25 20.91 11.50 8.96
CA ASN A 25 21.99 12.19 9.67
C ASN A 25 22.72 11.31 10.70
N GLY A 26 22.95 10.03 10.39
CA GLY A 26 23.62 9.07 11.28
C GLY A 26 22.68 8.38 12.27
N VAL A 27 21.38 8.66 12.22
CA VAL A 27 20.37 8.00 13.07
C VAL A 27 19.51 7.05 12.21
N GLU A 28 19.39 5.79 12.64
CA GLU A 28 18.48 4.86 11.99
C GLU A 28 17.04 5.14 12.40
N LYS A 29 16.17 5.26 11.38
CA LYS A 29 14.72 5.41 11.53
C LYS A 29 14.01 4.47 10.57
N HIS A 30 12.81 4.05 10.92
CA HIS A 30 11.90 3.47 9.93
C HIS A 30 11.41 4.58 8.98
N LEU A 31 11.31 4.27 7.69
CA LEU A 31 10.80 5.24 6.71
C LEU A 31 9.41 5.78 7.12
N LEU A 32 8.60 4.95 7.79
CA LEU A 32 7.29 5.36 8.30
C LEU A 32 7.36 6.48 9.35
N GLU A 33 8.47 6.59 10.08
CA GLU A 33 8.70 7.59 11.15
C GLU A 33 9.25 8.91 10.60
N MET A 34 9.57 8.96 9.30
CA MET A 34 10.08 10.17 8.66
C MET A 34 8.96 11.16 8.34
N GLU A 35 9.26 12.43 8.52
CA GLU A 35 8.32 13.52 8.24
C GLU A 35 8.39 14.01 6.78
N ALA A 36 7.35 14.72 6.36
CA ALA A 36 7.31 15.34 5.05
C ALA A 36 8.47 16.35 4.87
N GLY A 37 9.21 16.22 3.78
CA GLY A 37 10.39 17.03 3.49
C GLY A 37 11.70 16.45 4.03
N GLU A 38 11.66 15.46 4.92
CA GLU A 38 12.85 14.80 5.45
C GLU A 38 13.54 13.97 4.38
N ASN A 39 14.89 13.97 4.41
CA ASN A 39 15.72 13.20 3.49
C ASN A 39 16.55 12.20 4.27
N GLY A 40 16.76 11.04 3.68
CA GLY A 40 17.60 9.99 4.25
C GLY A 40 18.23 9.11 3.18
N ILE A 41 19.15 8.26 3.60
CA ILE A 41 19.76 7.23 2.77
C ILE A 41 19.17 5.88 3.17
N LEU A 42 18.67 5.12 2.20
CA LEU A 42 18.16 3.79 2.45
C LEU A 42 19.29 2.88 2.92
N LYS A 43 19.18 2.34 4.12
CA LYS A 43 20.17 1.45 4.74
C LYS A 43 19.87 -0.02 4.48
N ARG A 44 18.62 -0.44 4.64
CA ARG A 44 18.18 -1.81 4.37
C ARG A 44 16.66 -1.92 4.26
N ILE A 45 16.22 -2.99 3.60
CA ILE A 45 14.80 -3.37 3.52
C ILE A 45 14.59 -4.68 4.28
N ALA A 46 13.86 -4.62 5.39
CA ALA A 46 13.53 -5.78 6.23
C ALA A 46 12.27 -6.52 5.72
N ALA A 47 12.24 -6.84 4.43
CA ALA A 47 11.16 -7.57 3.78
C ALA A 47 11.65 -8.92 3.24
N GLY A 48 10.71 -9.81 2.90
CA GLY A 48 11.02 -11.06 2.20
C GLY A 48 11.66 -10.81 0.83
N LYS A 49 12.35 -11.81 0.29
CA LYS A 49 13.14 -11.69 -0.93
C LYS A 49 12.33 -11.12 -2.10
N GLU A 50 11.15 -11.67 -2.38
CA GLU A 50 10.31 -11.25 -3.51
C GLU A 50 9.92 -9.77 -3.42
N ALA A 51 9.44 -9.32 -2.24
CA ALA A 51 9.08 -7.92 -2.03
C ALA A 51 10.31 -7.01 -2.15
N ARG A 52 11.48 -7.45 -1.67
CA ARG A 52 12.75 -6.72 -1.82
C ARG A 52 13.14 -6.58 -3.28
N ASP A 53 13.14 -7.67 -4.04
CA ASP A 53 13.51 -7.67 -5.46
C ASP A 53 12.64 -6.72 -6.27
N ILE A 54 11.35 -6.63 -5.95
CA ILE A 54 10.43 -5.69 -6.59
C ILE A 54 10.72 -4.24 -6.19
N LEU A 55 10.95 -3.99 -4.91
CA LEU A 55 11.28 -2.65 -4.42
C LEU A 55 12.60 -2.15 -5.01
N GLU A 56 13.59 -3.03 -5.16
CA GLU A 56 14.86 -2.72 -5.83
C GLU A 56 14.68 -2.38 -7.31
N LYS A 57 13.79 -3.07 -8.03
CA LYS A 57 13.43 -2.73 -9.42
C LYS A 57 12.77 -1.35 -9.53
N LEU A 58 12.06 -0.91 -8.50
CA LEU A 58 11.49 0.43 -8.40
C LEU A 58 12.53 1.50 -8.04
N GLY A 59 13.77 1.11 -7.73
CA GLY A 59 14.86 2.01 -7.38
C GLY A 59 15.14 2.11 -5.88
N LEU A 60 14.38 1.40 -5.04
CA LEU A 60 14.61 1.35 -3.59
C LEU A 60 15.74 0.37 -3.27
N LYS A 61 16.98 0.81 -3.38
CA LYS A 61 18.19 0.02 -3.11
C LYS A 61 18.96 0.63 -1.95
N GLU A 62 19.78 -0.17 -1.28
CA GLU A 62 20.73 0.32 -0.30
C GLU A 62 21.61 1.43 -0.89
N GLY A 63 21.80 2.51 -0.13
CA GLY A 63 22.52 3.70 -0.57
C GLY A 63 21.68 4.72 -1.35
N THR A 64 20.43 4.41 -1.73
CA THR A 64 19.56 5.36 -2.43
C THR A 64 19.14 6.50 -1.51
N LYS A 65 19.27 7.74 -2.01
CA LYS A 65 18.73 8.92 -1.33
C LYS A 65 17.23 9.00 -1.58
N ILE A 66 16.48 9.12 -0.50
CA ILE A 66 15.01 9.18 -0.51
C ILE A 66 14.57 10.46 0.18
N LYS A 67 13.65 11.18 -0.46
CA LYS A 67 12.93 12.29 0.15
C LYS A 67 11.49 11.87 0.41
N VAL A 68 11.03 12.05 1.63
CA VAL A 68 9.62 11.87 1.98
C VAL A 68 8.84 13.08 1.50
N THR A 69 7.85 12.87 0.64
CA THR A 69 7.01 13.96 0.11
C THR A 69 5.77 14.21 0.96
N GLY A 70 5.43 13.27 1.83
CA GLY A 70 4.31 13.39 2.77
C GLY A 70 3.45 12.14 2.83
N HIS A 71 2.36 12.25 3.57
CA HIS A 71 1.31 11.25 3.54
C HIS A 71 0.45 11.49 2.29
N VAL A 72 0.25 10.44 1.51
CA VAL A 72 -0.64 10.51 0.35
C VAL A 72 -2.08 10.45 0.85
N ALA A 73 -2.93 11.30 0.33
CA ALA A 73 -4.37 11.24 0.63
C ALA A 73 -4.91 9.84 0.31
N GLU A 74 -5.83 9.38 1.14
CA GLU A 74 -6.53 8.13 0.85
C GLU A 74 -7.48 8.34 -0.33
N GLU A 75 -7.33 7.48 -1.32
CA GLU A 75 -8.17 7.48 -2.51
C GLU A 75 -8.76 6.09 -2.71
N SER A 76 -9.89 6.01 -3.35
CA SER A 76 -10.42 4.77 -3.92
C SER A 76 -10.15 4.73 -5.42
N PHE A 77 -9.77 3.56 -5.90
CA PHE A 77 -9.43 3.26 -7.29
C PHE A 77 -10.41 2.23 -7.80
N ASN A 78 -11.33 2.64 -8.69
CA ASN A 78 -12.18 1.71 -9.39
C ASN A 78 -11.44 1.19 -10.60
N ILE A 79 -11.21 -0.11 -10.64
CA ILE A 79 -10.47 -0.80 -11.68
C ILE A 79 -11.35 -1.83 -12.37
N LYS A 80 -11.01 -2.14 -13.60
CA LYS A 80 -11.55 -3.29 -14.34
C LYS A 80 -10.43 -4.27 -14.64
N VAL A 81 -10.64 -5.53 -14.27
CA VAL A 81 -9.75 -6.65 -14.64
C VAL A 81 -10.60 -7.73 -15.25
N ASP A 82 -10.30 -8.08 -16.50
CA ASP A 82 -11.20 -8.88 -17.35
C ASP A 82 -12.60 -8.20 -17.41
N ASP A 83 -13.67 -8.91 -17.00
CA ASP A 83 -15.04 -8.38 -16.96
C ASP A 83 -15.50 -7.96 -15.57
N LYS A 84 -14.60 -7.90 -14.58
CA LYS A 84 -14.92 -7.56 -13.19
C LYS A 84 -14.48 -6.14 -12.87
N GLU A 85 -15.37 -5.40 -12.22
CA GLU A 85 -15.04 -4.12 -11.61
C GLU A 85 -14.78 -4.32 -10.12
N LEU A 86 -13.72 -3.69 -9.63
CA LEU A 86 -13.25 -3.81 -8.25
C LEU A 86 -12.87 -2.42 -7.74
N GLU A 87 -13.07 -2.20 -6.45
CA GLU A 87 -12.61 -0.99 -5.76
C GLU A 87 -11.43 -1.33 -4.87
N LEU A 88 -10.33 -0.59 -5.03
CA LEU A 88 -9.10 -0.72 -4.25
C LEU A 88 -8.83 0.59 -3.50
N CYS A 89 -8.21 0.48 -2.33
CA CYS A 89 -7.69 1.66 -1.63
C CYS A 89 -6.27 2.02 -2.11
N THR A 90 -5.78 3.21 -1.76
CA THR A 90 -4.41 3.66 -2.04
C THR A 90 -3.36 2.63 -1.64
N GLY A 91 -3.52 2.01 -0.47
CA GLY A 91 -2.59 1.00 0.04
C GLY A 91 -2.55 -0.28 -0.80
N GLU A 92 -3.65 -0.68 -1.41
CA GLU A 92 -3.71 -1.83 -2.32
C GLU A 92 -3.22 -1.45 -3.72
N ALA A 93 -3.67 -0.32 -4.24
CA ALA A 93 -3.25 0.20 -5.55
C ALA A 93 -1.72 0.43 -5.61
N SER A 94 -1.11 0.92 -4.54
CA SER A 94 0.34 1.09 -4.46
C SER A 94 1.15 -0.21 -4.48
N LYS A 95 0.50 -1.34 -4.28
CA LYS A 95 1.14 -2.67 -4.29
C LYS A 95 1.03 -3.39 -5.63
N ILE A 96 0.28 -2.87 -6.58
CA ILE A 96 0.10 -3.45 -7.90
C ILE A 96 0.99 -2.70 -8.89
N LEU A 97 1.91 -3.42 -9.53
CA LEU A 97 2.72 -2.89 -10.62
C LEU A 97 2.03 -3.17 -11.94
N VAL A 98 1.95 -2.15 -12.77
CA VAL A 98 1.35 -2.20 -14.10
C VAL A 98 2.40 -1.80 -15.13
N GLU A 99 2.59 -2.62 -16.14
CA GLU A 99 3.37 -2.29 -17.31
C GLU A 99 2.49 -1.56 -18.32
N LYS A 100 2.87 -0.33 -18.62
CA LYS A 100 2.22 0.54 -19.60
C LYS A 100 3.31 1.21 -20.44
N ASP A 101 3.19 1.14 -21.77
CA ASP A 101 4.11 1.77 -22.72
C ASP A 101 5.60 1.46 -22.46
N GLY A 102 5.89 0.20 -22.06
CA GLY A 102 7.25 -0.25 -21.73
C GLY A 102 7.80 0.25 -20.39
N GLN A 103 6.97 0.92 -19.58
CA GLN A 103 7.32 1.38 -18.24
C GLN A 103 6.54 0.63 -17.18
N SER A 104 7.20 0.31 -16.07
CA SER A 104 6.55 -0.29 -14.90
C SER A 104 6.19 0.82 -13.91
N LEU A 105 4.89 0.96 -13.63
CA LEU A 105 4.32 1.97 -12.74
C LEU A 105 3.46 1.30 -11.67
N GLN A 106 3.33 1.93 -10.51
CA GLN A 106 2.30 1.50 -9.56
C GLN A 106 0.91 1.90 -10.08
N LEU A 107 -0.10 1.06 -9.84
CA LEU A 107 -1.49 1.36 -10.22
C LEU A 107 -1.97 2.72 -9.68
N SER A 108 -1.49 3.11 -8.50
CA SER A 108 -1.79 4.41 -7.89
C SER A 108 -1.33 5.64 -8.70
N TYR A 109 -0.49 5.45 -9.72
CA TYR A 109 -0.04 6.53 -10.61
C TYR A 109 -0.70 6.52 -11.99
N LEU A 110 -1.55 5.54 -12.26
CA LEU A 110 -2.33 5.55 -13.50
C LEU A 110 -3.36 6.69 -13.47
N ALA A 111 -3.67 7.22 -14.63
CA ALA A 111 -4.78 8.13 -14.84
C ALA A 111 -6.05 7.35 -15.20
N PRO A 112 -7.25 7.86 -14.88
CA PRO A 112 -8.50 7.28 -15.37
C PRO A 112 -8.48 7.07 -16.89
N GLY A 113 -8.86 5.88 -17.34
CA GLY A 113 -8.79 5.44 -18.74
C GLY A 113 -7.47 4.75 -19.12
N ASP A 114 -6.45 4.78 -18.28
CA ASP A 114 -5.20 4.06 -18.53
C ASP A 114 -5.39 2.55 -18.42
N ARG A 115 -4.71 1.85 -19.34
CA ARG A 115 -4.68 0.38 -19.42
C ARG A 115 -3.25 -0.13 -19.41
N GLY A 116 -3.06 -1.32 -18.89
CA GLY A 116 -1.77 -2.00 -18.92
C GLY A 116 -1.87 -3.44 -18.45
N LYS A 117 -0.72 -4.11 -18.31
CA LYS A 117 -0.65 -5.48 -17.79
C LYS A 117 -0.09 -5.47 -16.37
N ILE A 118 -0.67 -6.27 -15.51
CA ILE A 118 -0.16 -6.47 -14.15
C ILE A 118 1.20 -7.16 -14.25
N ALA A 119 2.26 -6.44 -13.88
CA ALA A 119 3.65 -6.90 -13.98
C ALA A 119 4.18 -7.47 -12.65
N GLY A 120 3.55 -7.13 -11.53
CA GLY A 120 3.98 -7.61 -10.22
C GLY A 120 3.07 -7.14 -9.09
N LEU A 121 3.22 -7.82 -7.93
CA LEU A 121 2.50 -7.52 -6.70
C LEU A 121 3.52 -7.32 -5.58
N ILE A 122 3.48 -6.17 -4.89
CA ILE A 122 4.38 -5.84 -3.79
C ILE A 122 3.73 -6.29 -2.48
N GLY A 123 3.96 -7.53 -2.07
CA GLY A 123 3.35 -8.03 -0.85
C GLY A 123 3.81 -9.43 -0.48
N GLY A 124 3.25 -9.96 0.61
CA GLY A 124 3.43 -11.36 0.98
C GLY A 124 2.31 -12.24 0.40
N ILE A 125 2.46 -13.54 0.60
CA ILE A 125 1.60 -14.59 0.04
C ILE A 125 0.09 -14.34 0.28
N HIS A 126 -0.28 -13.83 1.45
CA HIS A 126 -1.68 -13.54 1.77
C HIS A 126 -2.29 -12.41 0.92
N LEU A 127 -1.49 -11.39 0.56
CA LEU A 127 -1.96 -10.36 -0.35
C LEU A 127 -2.17 -10.92 -1.75
N GLU A 128 -1.23 -11.73 -2.22
CA GLU A 128 -1.30 -12.34 -3.55
C GLU A 128 -2.50 -13.27 -3.68
N GLU A 129 -2.73 -14.13 -2.68
CA GLU A 129 -3.88 -15.03 -2.64
C GLU A 129 -5.19 -14.24 -2.71
N ARG A 130 -5.34 -13.21 -1.88
CA ARG A 130 -6.53 -12.36 -1.87
C ARG A 130 -6.75 -11.63 -3.17
N LEU A 131 -5.70 -11.06 -3.77
CA LEU A 131 -5.80 -10.38 -5.04
C LEU A 131 -6.15 -11.36 -6.17
N LYS A 132 -5.59 -12.58 -6.13
CA LYS A 132 -5.95 -13.65 -7.06
C LYS A 132 -7.41 -14.08 -6.94
N GLU A 133 -7.93 -14.22 -5.72
CA GLU A 133 -9.35 -14.51 -5.47
C GLU A 133 -10.26 -13.40 -6.02
N ALA A 134 -9.83 -12.14 -5.89
CA ALA A 134 -10.50 -11.00 -6.50
C ALA A 134 -10.35 -10.95 -8.04
N GLY A 135 -9.53 -11.84 -8.62
CA GLY A 135 -9.29 -11.89 -10.06
C GLY A 135 -8.08 -11.07 -10.52
N ILE A 136 -7.34 -10.44 -9.60
CA ILE A 136 -6.14 -9.66 -9.91
C ILE A 136 -4.92 -10.59 -9.90
N GLY A 137 -4.28 -10.79 -11.05
CA GLY A 137 -3.13 -11.68 -11.19
C GLY A 137 -2.11 -11.16 -12.19
N ILE A 138 -0.86 -11.58 -12.03
CA ILE A 138 0.23 -11.20 -12.94
C ILE A 138 -0.10 -11.62 -14.39
N GLY A 139 0.15 -10.74 -15.35
CA GLY A 139 -0.11 -10.93 -16.77
C GLY A 139 -1.52 -10.57 -17.23
N LYS A 140 -2.45 -10.30 -16.31
CA LYS A 140 -3.81 -9.85 -16.67
C LYS A 140 -3.82 -8.38 -17.07
N GLU A 141 -4.74 -8.04 -17.96
CA GLU A 141 -5.02 -6.65 -18.31
C GLU A 141 -5.81 -5.97 -17.21
N ILE A 142 -5.46 -4.73 -16.93
CA ILE A 142 -6.10 -3.87 -15.94
C ILE A 142 -6.36 -2.49 -16.54
N GLU A 143 -7.52 -1.95 -16.26
CA GLU A 143 -7.91 -0.59 -16.61
C GLU A 143 -8.27 0.17 -15.34
N LEU A 144 -7.77 1.39 -15.18
CA LEU A 144 -8.24 2.30 -14.15
C LEU A 144 -9.46 3.07 -14.67
N ILE A 145 -10.63 2.78 -14.16
CA ILE A 145 -11.88 3.43 -14.57
C ILE A 145 -11.98 4.82 -13.96
N SER A 146 -11.78 4.92 -12.65
CA SER A 146 -11.87 6.19 -11.92
C SER A 146 -11.07 6.14 -10.62
N ARG A 147 -10.69 7.33 -10.14
CA ARG A 147 -10.15 7.53 -8.80
C ARG A 147 -10.91 8.65 -8.10
N LYS A 148 -11.12 8.52 -6.79
CA LYS A 148 -11.83 9.49 -5.97
C LYS A 148 -11.13 9.68 -4.65
N GLU A 149 -10.92 10.92 -4.22
CA GLU A 149 -10.48 11.20 -2.86
C GLU A 149 -11.56 10.74 -1.88
N THR A 150 -11.16 9.97 -0.90
CA THR A 150 -12.03 9.58 0.21
C THR A 150 -11.91 10.66 1.29
N SER A 151 -12.82 11.61 1.28
CA SER A 151 -12.91 12.63 2.33
C SER A 151 -13.58 12.05 3.57
N GLY A 152 -12.85 12.00 4.68
CA GLY A 152 -13.41 11.76 6.03
C GLY A 152 -13.50 10.30 6.45
N LEU A 153 -13.67 10.13 7.73
CA LEU A 153 -13.72 8.90 8.54
C LEU A 153 -14.65 7.76 8.05
N ALA A 154 -15.39 7.96 6.99
CA ALA A 154 -16.60 7.16 6.76
C ALA A 154 -16.47 6.01 5.76
N LYS A 155 -15.40 5.88 4.96
CA LYS A 155 -15.40 4.83 3.90
C LYS A 155 -14.01 4.31 3.53
N HIS A 156 -13.19 3.95 4.50
CA HIS A 156 -12.09 3.05 4.22
C HIS A 156 -12.62 1.61 4.15
N ALA A 157 -13.30 1.28 3.07
CA ALA A 157 -13.77 -0.07 2.85
C ALA A 157 -12.58 -1.04 2.87
N GLY A 158 -12.23 -1.51 4.07
CA GLY A 158 -11.34 -2.64 4.25
C GLY A 158 -9.84 -2.36 4.36
N CYS A 159 -9.36 -1.13 4.38
CA CYS A 159 -7.92 -0.85 4.52
C CYS A 159 -7.49 -0.41 5.91
N ILE A 160 -8.36 0.29 6.62
CA ILE A 160 -8.14 0.69 8.01
C ILE A 160 -9.37 0.24 8.82
N PHE A 161 -9.12 -0.42 9.94
CA PHE A 161 -10.14 -0.82 10.90
C PHE A 161 -10.02 0.07 12.12
N TYR A 162 -11.13 0.66 12.53
CA TYR A 162 -11.24 1.41 13.76
C TYR A 162 -11.80 0.48 14.83
N LEU A 163 -11.04 0.32 15.90
CA LEU A 163 -11.39 -0.55 17.01
C LEU A 163 -11.51 0.29 18.28
N THR A 164 -12.48 -0.06 19.12
CA THR A 164 -12.55 0.45 20.48
C THR A 164 -12.16 -0.67 21.43
N VAL A 165 -11.16 -0.45 22.26
CA VAL A 165 -10.70 -1.39 23.27
C VAL A 165 -11.23 -0.90 24.61
N ASP A 166 -11.92 -1.78 25.35
CA ASP A 166 -12.51 -1.52 26.67
C ASP A 166 -13.38 -0.25 26.74
N ASN A 167 -14.07 0.09 25.66
CA ASN A 167 -14.89 1.27 25.48
C ASN A 167 -14.18 2.63 25.77
N GLN A 168 -12.86 2.64 25.85
CA GLN A 168 -12.08 3.82 26.21
C GLN A 168 -11.03 4.21 25.18
N LEU A 169 -10.37 3.23 24.56
CA LEU A 169 -9.28 3.47 23.63
C LEU A 169 -9.74 3.23 22.19
N ALA A 170 -9.76 4.28 21.38
CA ALA A 170 -9.96 4.18 19.94
C ALA A 170 -8.61 3.92 19.25
N VAL A 171 -8.50 2.80 18.54
CA VAL A 171 -7.30 2.39 17.82
C VAL A 171 -7.64 2.20 16.35
N SER A 172 -6.80 2.69 15.47
CA SER A 172 -6.89 2.39 14.04
C SER A 172 -5.76 1.43 13.64
N ILE A 173 -6.11 0.35 12.96
CA ILE A 173 -5.15 -0.63 12.46
C ILE A 173 -5.34 -0.84 10.97
N GLY A 174 -4.24 -0.97 10.25
CA GLY A 174 -4.27 -1.33 8.84
C GLY A 174 -4.73 -2.77 8.64
N ARG A 175 -5.27 -3.08 7.47
CA ARG A 175 -5.81 -4.41 7.14
C ARG A 175 -4.82 -5.54 7.40
N GLY A 176 -3.55 -5.40 6.99
CA GLY A 176 -2.55 -6.44 7.21
C GLY A 176 -2.23 -6.71 8.70
N MET A 177 -2.55 -5.78 9.59
CA MET A 177 -2.49 -6.00 11.04
C MET A 177 -3.81 -6.58 11.54
N ALA A 178 -4.95 -6.10 11.05
CA ALA A 178 -6.26 -6.61 11.43
C ALA A 178 -6.42 -8.10 11.12
N GLU A 179 -5.89 -8.57 9.99
CA GLU A 179 -5.89 -9.98 9.60
C GLU A 179 -5.09 -10.90 10.56
N LYS A 180 -4.25 -10.34 11.41
CA LYS A 180 -3.47 -11.08 12.43
C LYS A 180 -4.13 -11.07 13.81
N VAL A 181 -5.21 -10.32 13.97
CA VAL A 181 -5.94 -10.22 15.24
C VAL A 181 -7.10 -11.20 15.21
N MET A 182 -7.00 -12.24 16.05
CA MET A 182 -8.09 -13.20 16.24
C MET A 182 -9.04 -12.65 17.29
N VAL A 183 -10.34 -12.58 16.96
CA VAL A 183 -11.39 -12.14 17.87
C VAL A 183 -12.42 -13.24 18.06
N SER A 184 -12.91 -13.41 19.28
CA SER A 184 -14.06 -14.27 19.57
C SER A 184 -15.30 -13.40 19.73
N PRO A 185 -16.44 -13.74 19.12
CA PRO A 185 -17.67 -12.99 19.31
C PRO A 185 -18.10 -13.08 20.77
N ILE A 186 -18.37 -11.93 21.38
CA ILE A 186 -19.01 -11.88 22.71
C ILE A 186 -20.50 -12.02 22.44
N ASN A 187 -21.10 -13.14 22.89
CA ASN A 187 -22.54 -13.28 22.91
C ASN A 187 -23.09 -12.19 23.84
N GLN A 188 -23.69 -11.17 23.30
CA GLN A 188 -24.53 -10.26 24.07
C GLN A 188 -25.69 -11.11 24.60
N GLY A 189 -25.56 -11.52 25.85
CA GLY A 189 -26.64 -12.19 26.57
C GLY A 189 -27.88 -11.30 26.48
N GLY A 190 -28.92 -11.81 25.85
CA GLY A 190 -30.18 -11.12 25.70
C GLY A 190 -30.68 -10.70 27.08
N SER A 191 -30.84 -9.40 27.26
CA SER A 191 -31.65 -8.87 28.33
C SER A 191 -33.08 -9.35 28.11
N LYS A 192 -33.56 -10.18 29.01
CA LYS A 192 -34.98 -10.42 29.18
C LYS A 192 -35.64 -9.22 29.81
#